data_050a8a490b92cf51021f971e2deef687
#
_entry.id   050a8a490b92cf51021f971e2deef687
#
_cell.length_a   1.000
_cell.length_b   1.000
_cell.length_c   1.000
_cell.angle_alpha   90.00
_cell.angle_beta   90.00
_cell.angle_gamma   90.00
#
_symmetry.space_group_name_H-M   'P 1'
#
loop_
_entity.id
_entity.type
_entity.pdbx_description
1 polymer ?
#
loop_
_entity_poly.entity_id
_entity_poly.type
_entity_poly.pdbx_seq_one_letter_code
_entity_poly.pdbx_strand_id
1 'polypeptide(L)' 'MKIVIAGAGEMGSHLAKMLSGNGHDITVIDRDPETITHLSNELDVICVEGSA' A
#
# COMPACT_ATOMS: atom_id res chain seq x y z
N MET A 1 -5.04 13.63 -2.61
CA MET A 1 -5.57 12.77 -3.68
C MET A 1 -5.73 11.36 -3.14
N LYS A 2 -6.80 10.68 -3.53
CA LYS A 2 -7.06 9.31 -3.11
C LYS A 2 -6.49 8.33 -4.14
N ILE A 3 -5.60 7.46 -3.70
CA ILE A 3 -4.88 6.56 -4.59
C ILE A 3 -5.08 5.12 -4.14
N VAL A 4 -5.40 4.24 -5.09
CA VAL A 4 -5.54 2.81 -4.81
C VAL A 4 -4.45 2.06 -5.57
N ILE A 5 -3.68 1.25 -4.85
CA ILE A 5 -2.64 0.42 -5.43
C ILE A 5 -3.07 -1.03 -5.32
N ALA A 6 -3.29 -1.67 -6.46
CA ALA A 6 -3.67 -3.07 -6.52
C ALA A 6 -2.44 -3.91 -6.86
N GLY A 7 -2.04 -4.78 -5.94
CA GLY A 7 -0.84 -5.59 -6.09
C GLY A 7 0.40 -4.83 -5.66
N ALA A 8 0.73 -4.91 -4.38
CA ALA A 8 1.83 -4.15 -3.78
C ALA A 8 3.17 -4.90 -3.77
N GLY A 9 3.53 -5.58 -4.84
CA GLY A 9 4.86 -6.18 -4.98
C GLY A 9 5.95 -5.12 -4.81
N GLU A 10 7.17 -5.41 -5.20
CA GLU A 10 8.28 -4.47 -5.00
C GLU A 10 7.99 -3.07 -5.55
N MET A 11 7.44 -3.00 -6.76
CA MET A 11 7.12 -1.70 -7.37
C MET A 11 5.98 -1.00 -6.65
N GLY A 12 4.93 -1.73 -6.32
CA GLY A 12 3.78 -1.16 -5.63
C GLY A 12 4.15 -0.66 -4.24
N SER A 13 4.98 -1.41 -3.51
CA SER A 13 5.46 -1.00 -2.20
C SER A 13 6.29 0.26 -2.27
N HIS A 14 7.17 0.34 -3.26
CA HIS A 14 7.99 1.52 -3.47
C HIS A 14 7.14 2.75 -3.81
N LEU A 15 6.16 2.54 -4.67
CA LEU A 15 5.24 3.61 -5.06
C LEU A 15 4.44 4.12 -3.87
N ALA A 16 3.91 3.20 -3.04
CA ALA A 16 3.19 3.56 -1.83
C ALA A 16 4.06 4.38 -0.88
N LYS A 17 5.31 3.97 -0.74
CA LYS A 17 6.26 4.67 0.11
C LYS A 17 6.52 6.09 -0.38
N MET A 18 6.71 6.26 -1.68
CA MET A 18 6.92 7.57 -2.27
C MET A 18 5.70 8.48 -2.11
N LEU A 19 4.52 7.95 -2.39
CA LEU A 19 3.29 8.73 -2.38
C LEU A 19 2.82 9.06 -0.97
N SER A 20 3.03 8.18 0.00
CA SER A 20 2.61 8.44 1.38
C SER A 20 3.32 9.65 1.98
N GLY A 21 4.54 9.92 1.53
CA GLY A 21 5.30 11.07 1.99
C GLY A 21 4.78 12.41 1.47
N ASN A 22 3.84 12.38 0.53
CA ASN A 22 3.30 13.58 -0.11
C ASN A 22 1.88 13.94 0.36
N GLY A 23 1.41 13.31 1.42
CA GLY A 23 0.10 13.64 2.00
C GLY A 23 -1.09 13.09 1.24
N HIS A 24 -0.90 12.06 0.43
CA HIS A 24 -2.01 11.42 -0.27
C HIS A 24 -2.66 10.34 0.58
N ASP A 25 -3.97 10.12 0.36
CA ASP A 25 -4.69 9.01 0.96
C ASP A 25 -4.46 7.76 0.12
N ILE A 26 -3.72 6.81 0.64
CA ILE A 26 -3.33 5.62 -0.12
C ILE A 26 -3.99 4.38 0.45
N THR A 27 -4.59 3.59 -0.42
CA THR A 27 -5.14 2.28 -0.09
C THR A 27 -4.38 1.23 -0.90
N VAL A 28 -3.86 0.24 -0.22
CA VAL A 28 -3.10 -0.85 -0.86
C VAL A 28 -3.90 -2.15 -0.75
N ILE A 29 -4.07 -2.83 -1.85
CA ILE A 29 -4.76 -4.12 -1.89
C ILE A 29 -3.77 -5.18 -2.36
N ASP A 30 -3.59 -6.23 -1.57
CA ASP A 30 -2.68 -7.32 -1.92
C ASP A 30 -3.16 -8.61 -1.29
N ARG A 31 -2.85 -9.74 -1.90
CA ARG A 31 -3.23 -11.04 -1.39
C ARG A 31 -2.25 -11.57 -0.36
N ASP A 32 -1.06 -11.03 -0.31
CA ASP A 32 -0.02 -11.48 0.60
C ASP A 32 -0.12 -10.78 1.96
N PRO A 33 -0.50 -11.50 3.02
CA PRO A 33 -0.63 -10.88 4.34
C PRO A 33 0.68 -10.33 4.89
N GLU A 34 1.81 -10.89 4.50
CA GLU A 34 3.11 -10.38 4.94
C GLU A 34 3.38 -9.00 4.36
N THR A 35 3.10 -8.82 3.07
CA THR A 35 3.24 -7.53 2.41
C THR A 35 2.35 -6.48 3.06
N ILE A 36 1.09 -6.86 3.31
CA ILE A 36 0.11 -5.97 3.94
C ILE A 36 0.56 -5.56 5.33
N THR A 37 1.01 -6.51 6.14
CA THR A 37 1.49 -6.22 7.49
C THR A 37 2.70 -5.31 7.47
N HIS A 38 3.63 -5.58 6.58
CA HIS A 38 4.86 -4.80 6.44
C HIS A 38 4.56 -3.34 6.07
N LEU A 39 3.71 -3.13 5.09
CA LEU A 39 3.34 -1.78 4.65
C LEU A 39 2.54 -1.05 5.73
N SER A 40 1.63 -1.75 6.40
CA SER A 40 0.83 -1.17 7.47
C SER A 40 1.70 -0.68 8.62
N ASN A 41 2.80 -1.39 8.91
CA ASN A 41 3.72 -1.02 9.98
C ASN A 41 4.67 0.12 9.59
N GLU A 42 5.06 0.19 8.33
CA GLU A 42 6.02 1.18 7.87
C GLU A 42 5.39 2.49 7.41
N LEU A 43 4.19 2.41 6.84
CA LEU A 43 3.56 3.55 6.19
C LEU A 43 2.19 3.84 6.79
N ASP A 44 1.80 5.09 6.73
CA ASP A 44 0.46 5.52 7.14
C ASP A 44 -0.49 5.36 5.95
N VAL A 45 -0.79 4.12 5.62
CA VAL A 45 -1.66 3.76 4.50
C VAL A 45 -2.73 2.77 4.95
N ILE A 46 -3.84 2.74 4.22
CA ILE A 46 -4.89 1.75 4.45
C ILE A 46 -4.52 0.49 3.66
N CYS A 47 -4.50 -0.64 4.32
CA CYS A 47 -4.16 -1.90 3.68
C CYS A 47 -5.35 -2.86 3.72
N VAL A 48 -5.62 -3.48 2.58
CA VAL A 48 -6.70 -4.46 2.45
C VAL A 48 -6.11 -5.75 1.92
N GLU A 49 -6.28 -6.83 2.65
CA GLU A 49 -5.85 -8.15 2.20
C GLU A 49 -6.92 -8.71 1.27
N GLY A 50 -6.54 -9.04 0.05
CA GLY A 50 -7.48 -9.58 -0.90
C GLY A 50 -6.98 -9.46 -2.33
N SER A 51 -7.88 -9.81 -3.24
CA SER A 51 -7.63 -9.76 -4.67
C SER A 51 -8.30 -8.51 -5.25
N ALA A 52 -7.57 -7.81 -6.05
CA ALA A 52 -8.13 -6.63 -6.72
C ALA A 52 -9.08 -7.03 -7.86
#